data_356bc80e15fae6056e884fb905404164
#
_entry.id   356bc80e15fae6056e884fb905404164
#
_cell.length_a   1.000
_cell.length_b   1.000
_cell.length_c   1.000
_cell.angle_alpha   90.00
_cell.angle_beta   90.00
_cell.angle_gamma   90.00
#
_symmetry.space_group_name_H-M   'P 1'
#
loop_
_entity.id
_entity.type
_entity.pdbx_description
1 polymer ?
#
loop_
_entity_poly.entity_id
_entity_poly.type
_entity_poly.pdbx_seq_one_letter_code
_entity_poly.pdbx_strand_id
1 'polypeptide(L)'
;MTSTIAPGQYRLTTLQVYNWGTFNGLHTVDVARAGFLIFGPSGSGKSTLIDAVSTILGSPGRHRFNAAATESGKKSGRDLVTYCRGAWQKEHDAELDDVTRSFLRPGPMWSGVGLHFSDDDGGEITALRIMCLTANTTTQSEVKNLFLLLPGKVSLVDCEELGKHSAGQADAKKQFPDLIAINRNLSPFSAALRKRLGIADEKAIELLQRTQSAKTLGDLNQLMRDFMLPEPATFKIADDAAENFTELKTAHATVVTARNLSLIHI
;
A
#
# COMPACT_ATOMS: atom_id res chain seq x y z
N MET A 1 -25.57 -20.93 -4.70
CA MET A 1 -24.97 -20.90 -3.35
C MET A 1 -24.93 -19.46 -2.92
N THR A 2 -25.86 -19.01 -2.10
CA THR A 2 -25.87 -17.67 -1.50
C THR A 2 -24.76 -17.62 -0.44
N SER A 3 -23.69 -16.89 -0.73
CA SER A 3 -22.65 -16.61 0.27
C SER A 3 -23.30 -15.82 1.40
N THR A 4 -23.50 -16.47 2.54
CA THR A 4 -24.01 -15.82 3.75
C THR A 4 -22.89 -14.93 4.30
N ILE A 5 -23.02 -13.63 4.06
CA ILE A 5 -22.05 -12.63 4.54
C ILE A 5 -22.60 -12.09 5.84
N ALA A 6 -21.71 -11.91 6.81
CA ALA A 6 -22.07 -11.27 8.07
C ALA A 6 -22.63 -9.86 7.78
N PRO A 7 -23.75 -9.47 8.43
CA PRO A 7 -24.30 -8.12 8.32
C PRO A 7 -23.22 -7.06 8.66
N GLY A 8 -23.21 -5.95 7.95
CA GLY A 8 -22.25 -4.86 8.17
C GLY A 8 -20.85 -5.09 7.57
N GLN A 9 -20.62 -6.13 6.77
CA GLN A 9 -19.35 -6.36 6.10
C GLN A 9 -19.24 -5.54 4.81
N TYR A 10 -18.32 -4.58 4.79
CA TYR A 10 -17.99 -3.78 3.61
C TYR A 10 -17.34 -4.61 2.50
N ARG A 11 -17.70 -4.31 1.26
CA ARG A 11 -17.15 -4.91 0.04
C ARG A 11 -16.77 -3.84 -0.95
N LEU A 12 -15.67 -4.05 -1.64
CA LEU A 12 -15.30 -3.22 -2.79
C LEU A 12 -16.34 -3.43 -3.91
N THR A 13 -16.99 -2.35 -4.31
CA THR A 13 -18.02 -2.37 -5.38
C THR A 13 -17.58 -1.59 -6.61
N THR A 14 -16.71 -0.58 -6.45
CA THR A 14 -16.21 0.20 -7.59
C THR A 14 -14.76 0.60 -7.36
N LEU A 15 -13.94 0.41 -8.39
CA LEU A 15 -12.59 0.95 -8.49
C LEU A 15 -12.59 2.07 -9.52
N GLN A 16 -12.06 3.23 -9.15
CA GLN A 16 -11.82 4.35 -10.04
C GLN A 16 -10.34 4.64 -10.13
N VAL A 17 -9.87 4.94 -11.34
CA VAL A 17 -8.52 5.45 -11.58
C VAL A 17 -8.58 6.66 -12.50
N TYR A 18 -7.81 7.68 -12.19
CA TYR A 18 -7.67 8.89 -12.99
C TYR A 18 -6.20 9.14 -13.29
N ASN A 19 -5.83 9.22 -14.57
CA ASN A 19 -4.44 9.41 -15.01
C ASN A 19 -3.46 8.43 -14.35
N TRP A 20 -3.77 7.14 -14.35
CA TRP A 20 -3.00 6.11 -13.67
C TRP A 20 -2.39 5.10 -14.65
N GLY A 21 -1.06 4.96 -14.69
CA GLY A 21 -0.37 4.13 -15.67
C GLY A 21 -0.72 4.57 -17.09
N THR A 22 -1.15 3.62 -17.90
CA THR A 22 -1.61 3.86 -19.28
C THR A 22 -3.07 4.33 -19.38
N PHE A 23 -3.80 4.32 -18.27
CA PHE A 23 -5.16 4.86 -18.22
C PHE A 23 -5.12 6.38 -18.19
N ASN A 24 -5.69 7.02 -19.21
CA ASN A 24 -5.74 8.47 -19.34
C ASN A 24 -7.18 8.96 -19.08
N GLY A 25 -7.33 10.00 -18.25
CA GLY A 25 -8.64 10.44 -17.76
C GLY A 25 -9.25 9.46 -16.74
N LEU A 26 -10.56 9.58 -16.53
CA LEU A 26 -11.29 8.73 -15.60
C LEU A 26 -11.65 7.38 -16.22
N HIS A 27 -11.31 6.32 -15.51
CA HIS A 27 -11.80 4.97 -15.78
C HIS A 27 -12.43 4.40 -14.52
N THR A 28 -13.62 3.83 -14.69
CA THR A 28 -14.39 3.22 -13.59
C THR A 28 -14.60 1.74 -13.90
N VAL A 29 -14.36 0.91 -12.91
CA VAL A 29 -14.51 -0.54 -12.97
C VAL A 29 -15.46 -0.96 -11.87
N ASP A 30 -16.62 -1.48 -12.24
CA ASP A 30 -17.58 -2.05 -11.29
C ASP A 30 -17.15 -3.46 -10.92
N VAL A 31 -17.04 -3.71 -9.62
CA VAL A 31 -16.61 -4.98 -9.04
C VAL A 31 -17.85 -5.78 -8.65
N ALA A 32 -18.05 -6.92 -9.30
CA ALA A 32 -19.19 -7.77 -9.03
C ALA A 32 -19.13 -8.40 -7.64
N ARG A 33 -20.26 -8.49 -6.96
CA ARG A 33 -20.40 -8.97 -5.58
C ARG A 33 -19.94 -10.42 -5.39
N ALA A 34 -20.19 -11.29 -6.37
CA ALA A 34 -19.89 -12.72 -6.32
C ALA A 34 -18.43 -13.05 -6.66
N GLY A 35 -17.65 -12.06 -7.04
CA GLY A 35 -16.25 -12.19 -7.47
C GLY A 35 -16.02 -11.44 -8.77
N PHE A 36 -14.78 -11.03 -8.97
CA PHE A 36 -14.38 -10.26 -10.13
C PHE A 36 -13.07 -10.78 -10.69
N LEU A 37 -13.04 -11.12 -11.96
CA LEU A 37 -11.88 -11.63 -12.67
C LEU A 37 -11.41 -10.62 -13.72
N ILE A 38 -10.15 -10.18 -13.60
CA ILE A 38 -9.50 -9.33 -14.61
C ILE A 38 -8.67 -10.22 -15.53
N PHE A 39 -9.04 -10.33 -16.78
CA PHE A 39 -8.30 -11.09 -17.80
C PHE A 39 -8.04 -10.24 -19.04
N GLY A 40 -7.06 -10.66 -19.84
CA GLY A 40 -6.67 -9.97 -21.08
C GLY A 40 -5.22 -10.26 -21.44
N PRO A 41 -4.74 -9.80 -22.60
CA PRO A 41 -3.38 -10.00 -23.06
C PRO A 41 -2.35 -9.32 -22.15
N SER A 42 -1.07 -9.70 -22.31
CA SER A 42 0.02 -9.01 -21.61
C SER A 42 0.05 -7.53 -22.01
N GLY A 43 0.31 -6.64 -21.05
CA GLY A 43 0.31 -5.19 -21.31
C GLY A 43 -1.05 -4.49 -21.25
N SER A 44 -2.18 -5.20 -21.10
CA SER A 44 -3.52 -4.62 -21.08
C SER A 44 -3.89 -3.82 -19.80
N GLY A 45 -2.96 -3.65 -18.84
CA GLY A 45 -3.21 -2.86 -17.65
C GLY A 45 -3.76 -3.62 -16.44
N LYS A 46 -3.88 -4.96 -16.48
CA LYS A 46 -4.39 -5.77 -15.35
C LYS A 46 -3.64 -5.50 -14.05
N SER A 47 -2.33 -5.62 -14.09
CA SER A 47 -1.46 -5.35 -12.92
C SER A 47 -1.51 -3.89 -12.50
N THR A 48 -1.72 -2.97 -13.44
CA THR A 48 -1.85 -1.54 -13.17
C THR A 48 -3.09 -1.23 -12.31
N LEU A 49 -4.21 -1.94 -12.54
CA LEU A 49 -5.41 -1.80 -11.71
C LEU A 49 -5.21 -2.42 -10.31
N ILE A 50 -4.54 -3.57 -10.22
CA ILE A 50 -4.23 -4.19 -8.93
C ILE A 50 -3.27 -3.30 -8.12
N ASP A 51 -2.25 -2.73 -8.78
CA ASP A 51 -1.34 -1.79 -8.15
C ASP A 51 -2.05 -0.50 -7.69
N ALA A 52 -3.09 -0.04 -8.41
CA ALA A 52 -3.93 1.07 -7.97
C ALA A 52 -4.62 0.75 -6.63
N VAL A 53 -5.26 -0.41 -6.50
CA VAL A 53 -5.88 -0.88 -5.25
C VAL A 53 -4.84 -0.91 -4.12
N SER A 54 -3.65 -1.42 -4.40
CA SER A 54 -2.55 -1.51 -3.42
C SER A 54 -2.07 -0.15 -2.94
N THR A 55 -2.26 0.94 -3.69
CA THR A 55 -1.87 2.29 -3.26
C THR A 55 -2.72 2.84 -2.11
N ILE A 56 -3.94 2.33 -1.94
CA ILE A 56 -4.88 2.70 -0.89
C ILE A 56 -4.89 1.67 0.24
N LEU A 57 -4.95 0.37 -0.12
CA LEU A 57 -4.98 -0.72 0.86
C LEU A 57 -3.58 -1.19 1.29
N GLY A 58 -2.53 -0.51 0.83
CA GLY A 58 -1.16 -0.90 1.14
C GLY A 58 -0.75 -0.69 2.59
N SER A 59 0.21 -1.51 3.08
CA SER A 59 0.87 -1.26 4.36
C SER A 59 1.89 -0.12 4.25
N PRO A 60 1.94 0.79 5.22
CA PRO A 60 2.93 1.85 5.24
C PRO A 60 4.36 1.30 5.20
N GLY A 61 5.21 1.86 4.32
CA GLY A 61 6.63 1.50 4.22
C GLY A 61 6.95 0.28 3.37
N ARG A 62 5.97 -0.50 2.91
CA ARG A 62 6.18 -1.72 2.11
C ARG A 62 5.51 -1.70 0.74
N HIS A 63 5.27 -0.52 0.15
CA HIS A 63 4.74 -0.42 -1.21
C HIS A 63 5.72 -1.05 -2.22
N ARG A 64 5.47 -2.28 -2.59
CA ARG A 64 6.08 -2.94 -3.74
C ARG A 64 5.02 -3.06 -4.82
N PHE A 65 5.11 -2.20 -5.83
CA PHE A 65 4.34 -2.39 -7.05
C PHE A 65 4.81 -3.67 -7.72
N ASN A 66 3.88 -4.53 -8.04
CA ASN A 66 3.98 -5.83 -8.70
C ASN A 66 5.39 -6.45 -8.79
N ALA A 67 5.81 -7.16 -7.74
CA ALA A 67 7.06 -7.92 -7.71
C ALA A 67 7.11 -9.02 -8.80
N ALA A 68 5.95 -9.41 -9.34
CA ALA A 68 5.84 -10.41 -10.40
C ALA A 68 6.47 -9.96 -11.74
N ALA A 69 6.66 -8.66 -11.95
CA ALA A 69 7.32 -8.13 -13.14
C ALA A 69 8.86 -8.01 -13.00
N THR A 70 9.41 -8.38 -11.84
CA THR A 70 10.85 -8.31 -11.58
C THR A 70 11.50 -9.64 -11.97
N GLU A 71 11.74 -9.84 -13.24
CA GLU A 71 12.71 -10.83 -13.69
C GLU A 71 14.12 -10.30 -13.35
N SER A 72 14.88 -11.15 -12.66
CA SER A 72 16.31 -10.95 -12.36
C SER A 72 16.70 -9.72 -11.51
N GLY A 73 16.42 -9.71 -10.20
CA GLY A 73 17.25 -8.97 -9.21
C GLY A 73 17.40 -7.45 -9.35
N LYS A 74 16.97 -6.83 -10.44
CA LYS A 74 16.98 -5.38 -10.67
C LYS A 74 15.74 -4.76 -10.05
N LYS A 75 15.88 -3.65 -9.33
CA LYS A 75 14.78 -2.84 -8.78
C LYS A 75 13.72 -2.66 -9.86
N SER A 76 12.48 -3.07 -9.59
CA SER A 76 11.34 -2.81 -10.47
C SER A 76 11.34 -1.32 -10.84
N GLY A 77 11.46 -0.99 -12.11
CA GLY A 77 11.42 0.39 -12.57
C GLY A 77 10.03 1.03 -12.48
N ARG A 78 9.13 0.41 -11.71
CA ARG A 78 7.76 0.89 -11.45
C ARG A 78 7.71 1.49 -10.07
N ASP A 79 7.50 2.78 -10.00
CA ASP A 79 7.29 3.56 -8.80
C ASP A 79 6.04 4.43 -8.95
N LEU A 80 5.68 5.16 -7.91
CA LEU A 80 4.49 6.01 -7.90
C LEU A 80 4.54 7.07 -9.00
N VAL A 81 5.72 7.66 -9.24
CA VAL A 81 5.91 8.70 -10.25
C VAL A 81 5.70 8.13 -11.66
N THR A 82 6.26 6.96 -11.94
CA THR A 82 6.11 6.30 -13.25
C THR A 82 4.66 5.90 -13.51
N TYR A 83 3.89 5.52 -12.48
CA TYR A 83 2.45 5.29 -12.62
C TYR A 83 1.68 6.58 -12.87
N CYS A 84 1.89 7.63 -12.10
CA CYS A 84 1.22 8.90 -12.31
C CYS A 84 1.54 9.47 -13.69
N ARG A 85 2.80 9.51 -14.09
CA ARG A 85 3.22 10.03 -15.40
C ARG A 85 2.88 9.11 -16.58
N GLY A 86 2.56 7.83 -16.32
CA GLY A 86 2.26 6.86 -17.37
C GLY A 86 3.49 6.53 -18.21
N ALA A 87 4.52 5.97 -17.59
CA ALA A 87 5.69 5.49 -18.33
C ALA A 87 5.31 4.34 -19.26
N TRP A 88 5.59 4.46 -20.56
CA TRP A 88 5.18 3.48 -21.57
C TRP A 88 6.35 2.87 -22.34
N GLN A 89 7.46 3.57 -22.49
CA GLN A 89 8.63 3.12 -23.24
C GLN A 89 9.91 3.34 -22.43
N LYS A 90 10.84 2.40 -22.55
CA LYS A 90 12.22 2.53 -22.09
C LYS A 90 13.09 2.56 -23.34
N GLU A 91 13.70 3.67 -23.62
CA GLU A 91 14.73 3.78 -24.65
C GLU A 91 16.09 3.61 -23.96
N HIS A 92 16.87 2.65 -24.45
CA HIS A 92 18.25 2.46 -24.03
C HIS A 92 19.09 3.32 -24.97
N ASP A 93 19.64 4.40 -24.47
CA ASP A 93 20.65 5.15 -25.22
C ASP A 93 21.98 4.39 -25.13
N ALA A 94 22.36 3.75 -26.23
CA ALA A 94 23.56 2.90 -26.27
C ALA A 94 24.86 3.72 -26.17
N GLU A 95 24.81 5.05 -26.35
CA GLU A 95 25.99 5.92 -26.27
C GLU A 95 26.22 6.47 -24.84
N LEU A 96 25.17 6.60 -24.02
CA LEU A 96 25.25 7.21 -22.70
C LEU A 96 25.03 6.22 -21.54
N ASP A 97 24.76 4.94 -21.82
CA ASP A 97 24.37 3.90 -20.83
C ASP A 97 23.25 4.36 -19.89
N ASP A 98 22.42 5.30 -20.35
CA ASP A 98 21.30 5.86 -19.61
C ASP A 98 19.95 5.36 -20.16
N VAL A 99 19.00 5.12 -19.27
CA VAL A 99 17.68 4.63 -19.62
C VAL A 99 16.69 5.80 -19.59
N THR A 100 16.48 6.40 -20.75
CA THR A 100 15.46 7.43 -20.89
C THR A 100 14.07 6.81 -20.93
N ARG A 101 13.16 7.35 -20.14
CA ARG A 101 11.76 6.92 -20.07
C ARG A 101 10.87 7.93 -20.75
N SER A 102 10.03 7.45 -21.67
CA SER A 102 8.99 8.27 -22.27
C SER A 102 7.72 8.20 -21.41
N PHE A 103 7.13 9.38 -21.16
CA PHE A 103 5.95 9.55 -20.33
C PHE A 103 4.77 10.07 -21.15
N LEU A 104 3.57 9.53 -20.88
CA LEU A 104 2.32 10.06 -21.47
C LEU A 104 1.98 11.46 -20.94
N ARG A 105 2.40 11.77 -19.70
CA ARG A 105 2.09 13.02 -18.99
C ARG A 105 3.35 13.63 -18.39
N PRO A 106 4.17 14.33 -19.19
CA PRO A 106 5.48 14.84 -18.73
C PRO A 106 5.38 16.11 -17.87
N GLY A 107 4.31 16.91 -17.99
CA GLY A 107 4.13 18.19 -17.30
C GLY A 107 3.59 18.05 -15.86
N PRO A 108 3.22 19.18 -15.24
CA PRO A 108 2.46 19.19 -14.01
C PRO A 108 1.13 18.46 -14.20
N MET A 109 0.80 17.58 -13.27
CA MET A 109 -0.40 16.76 -13.41
C MET A 109 -0.89 16.26 -12.06
N TRP A 110 -2.11 15.75 -12.04
CA TRP A 110 -2.60 14.97 -10.93
C TRP A 110 -3.10 13.60 -11.37
N SER A 111 -3.04 12.67 -10.45
CA SER A 111 -3.53 11.31 -10.61
C SER A 111 -4.39 10.96 -9.41
N GLY A 112 -5.37 10.10 -9.59
CA GLY A 112 -6.25 9.69 -8.53
C GLY A 112 -6.55 8.20 -8.56
N VAL A 113 -6.76 7.63 -7.37
CA VAL A 113 -7.31 6.29 -7.18
C VAL A 113 -8.46 6.38 -6.19
N GLY A 114 -9.59 5.74 -6.50
CA GLY A 114 -10.77 5.70 -5.67
C GLY A 114 -11.26 4.27 -5.49
N LEU A 115 -11.55 3.89 -4.24
CA LEU A 115 -12.15 2.63 -3.86
C LEU A 115 -13.47 2.90 -3.17
N HIS A 116 -14.56 2.44 -3.77
CA HIS A 116 -15.88 2.55 -3.17
C HIS A 116 -16.29 1.21 -2.58
N PHE A 117 -16.72 1.24 -1.31
CA PHE A 117 -17.16 0.08 -0.56
C PHE A 117 -18.60 0.28 -0.15
N SER A 118 -19.41 -0.79 -0.21
CA SER A 118 -20.74 -0.82 0.36
C SER A 118 -20.95 -2.08 1.18
N ASP A 119 -21.84 -1.98 2.16
CA ASP A 119 -22.34 -3.13 2.92
C ASP A 119 -23.79 -3.47 2.51
N ASP A 120 -24.36 -4.51 3.14
CA ASP A 120 -25.72 -4.95 2.87
C ASP A 120 -26.78 -4.12 3.62
N ASP A 121 -26.37 -3.32 4.58
CA ASP A 121 -27.23 -2.48 5.43
C ASP A 121 -27.36 -1.05 4.88
N GLY A 122 -26.81 -0.78 3.68
CA GLY A 122 -26.85 0.52 3.02
C GLY A 122 -25.74 1.48 3.46
N GLY A 123 -24.75 1.00 4.21
CA GLY A 123 -23.55 1.76 4.51
C GLY A 123 -22.66 1.86 3.26
N GLU A 124 -22.23 3.07 2.95
CA GLU A 124 -21.33 3.35 1.83
C GLU A 124 -20.18 4.22 2.27
N ILE A 125 -18.98 3.90 1.80
CA ILE A 125 -17.78 4.72 2.02
C ILE A 125 -16.91 4.73 0.76
N THR A 126 -16.24 5.85 0.54
CA THR A 126 -15.26 6.00 -0.53
C THR A 126 -13.91 6.39 0.05
N ALA A 127 -12.89 5.60 -0.27
CA ALA A 127 -11.49 5.86 0.05
C ALA A 127 -10.80 6.40 -1.20
N LEU A 128 -10.27 7.64 -1.14
CA LEU A 128 -9.60 8.29 -2.27
C LEU A 128 -8.15 8.58 -1.94
N ARG A 129 -7.30 8.45 -2.94
CA ARG A 129 -5.93 8.95 -2.94
C ARG A 129 -5.75 9.90 -4.12
N ILE A 130 -5.40 11.14 -3.85
CA ILE A 130 -5.06 12.17 -4.84
C ILE A 130 -3.56 12.40 -4.77
N MET A 131 -2.91 12.40 -5.92
CA MET A 131 -1.46 12.52 -6.09
C MET A 131 -1.17 13.65 -7.05
N CYS A 132 -0.51 14.72 -6.59
CA CYS A 132 -0.17 15.86 -7.42
C CYS A 132 1.33 15.90 -7.66
N LEU A 133 1.72 16.07 -8.92
CA LEU A 133 3.10 16.14 -9.38
C LEU A 133 3.36 17.49 -10.06
N THR A 134 4.51 18.08 -9.77
CA THR A 134 5.05 19.22 -10.50
C THR A 134 5.87 18.76 -11.71
N ALA A 135 6.27 19.63 -12.61
CA ALA A 135 7.12 19.29 -13.75
C ALA A 135 8.42 18.59 -13.32
N ASN A 136 8.99 19.01 -12.19
CA ASN A 136 10.29 18.56 -11.69
C ASN A 136 10.22 17.35 -10.74
N THR A 137 9.03 16.80 -10.49
CA THR A 137 8.87 15.62 -9.61
C THR A 137 9.50 14.39 -10.24
N THR A 138 10.56 13.87 -9.62
CA THR A 138 11.29 12.67 -10.07
C THR A 138 11.24 11.53 -9.06
N THR A 139 11.04 11.84 -7.79
CA THR A 139 11.03 10.86 -6.70
C THR A 139 9.66 10.72 -6.05
N GLN A 140 9.39 9.56 -5.47
CA GLN A 140 8.13 9.29 -4.79
C GLN A 140 7.89 10.22 -3.59
N SER A 141 8.94 10.67 -2.92
CA SER A 141 8.86 11.58 -1.77
C SER A 141 8.39 12.99 -2.13
N GLU A 142 8.58 13.40 -3.38
CA GLU A 142 8.14 14.71 -3.90
C GLU A 142 6.67 14.72 -4.31
N VAL A 143 6.04 13.55 -4.44
CA VAL A 143 4.62 13.45 -4.78
C VAL A 143 3.78 13.96 -3.62
N LYS A 144 3.00 14.99 -3.87
CA LYS A 144 2.05 15.51 -2.87
C LYS A 144 0.84 14.59 -2.81
N ASN A 145 0.71 13.86 -1.71
CA ASN A 145 -0.41 12.94 -1.48
C ASN A 145 -1.49 13.60 -0.63
N LEU A 146 -2.74 13.26 -0.94
CA LEU A 146 -3.90 13.51 -0.11
C LEU A 146 -4.77 12.26 -0.08
N PHE A 147 -5.02 11.75 1.10
CA PHE A 147 -5.91 10.61 1.34
C PHE A 147 -7.20 11.12 1.99
N LEU A 148 -8.33 10.74 1.41
CA LEU A 148 -9.66 11.11 1.88
C LEU A 148 -10.48 9.85 2.15
N LEU A 149 -11.20 9.82 3.26
CA LEU A 149 -12.22 8.83 3.56
C LEU A 149 -13.55 9.57 3.70
N LEU A 150 -14.49 9.25 2.82
CA LEU A 150 -15.76 9.96 2.66
C LEU A 150 -16.93 9.00 2.87
N PRO A 151 -18.04 9.46 3.44
CA PRO A 151 -19.29 8.71 3.41
C PRO A 151 -19.87 8.73 2.00
N GLY A 152 -20.65 7.70 1.66
CA GLY A 152 -21.32 7.60 0.38
C GLY A 152 -20.39 7.32 -0.80
N LYS A 153 -20.96 7.39 -1.99
CA LYS A 153 -20.28 7.19 -3.28
C LYS A 153 -19.81 8.53 -3.84
N VAL A 154 -18.50 8.75 -3.87
CA VAL A 154 -17.87 9.96 -4.39
C VAL A 154 -17.01 9.61 -5.60
N SER A 155 -17.09 10.41 -6.66
CA SER A 155 -16.29 10.23 -7.86
C SER A 155 -14.97 11.00 -7.80
N LEU A 156 -13.92 10.47 -8.47
CA LEU A 156 -12.66 11.20 -8.65
C LEU A 156 -12.85 12.51 -9.46
N VAL A 157 -13.88 12.60 -10.30
CA VAL A 157 -14.20 13.84 -11.03
C VAL A 157 -14.55 14.96 -10.04
N ASP A 158 -15.25 14.63 -8.95
CA ASP A 158 -15.61 15.60 -7.92
C ASP A 158 -14.37 16.18 -7.22
N CYS A 159 -13.22 15.50 -7.32
CA CYS A 159 -11.95 15.93 -6.75
C CYS A 159 -11.04 16.68 -7.74
N GLU A 160 -11.49 17.01 -8.94
CA GLU A 160 -10.67 17.63 -10.00
C GLU A 160 -10.02 18.94 -9.55
N GLU A 161 -10.77 19.80 -8.88
CA GLU A 161 -10.26 21.07 -8.34
C GLU A 161 -9.17 20.86 -7.27
N LEU A 162 -9.35 19.86 -6.40
CA LEU A 162 -8.32 19.50 -5.42
C LEU A 162 -7.04 19.00 -6.11
N GLY A 163 -7.18 18.23 -7.18
CA GLY A 163 -6.06 17.73 -7.97
C GLY A 163 -5.29 18.87 -8.65
N LYS A 164 -5.97 19.81 -9.27
CA LYS A 164 -5.38 20.98 -9.94
C LYS A 164 -4.67 21.92 -8.97
N HIS A 165 -5.22 22.12 -7.76
CA HIS A 165 -4.71 23.07 -6.76
C HIS A 165 -3.78 22.43 -5.72
N SER A 166 -3.06 21.37 -6.09
CA SER A 166 -2.05 20.70 -5.24
C SER A 166 -2.60 20.03 -3.96
N ALA A 167 -3.85 19.60 -3.97
CA ALA A 167 -4.48 18.78 -2.93
C ALA A 167 -4.36 19.39 -1.51
N GLY A 168 -4.91 20.59 -1.32
CA GLY A 168 -4.96 21.26 -0.01
C GLY A 168 -5.94 20.58 0.96
N GLN A 169 -5.51 20.33 2.21
CA GLN A 169 -6.43 19.76 3.22
C GLN A 169 -7.57 20.72 3.59
N ALA A 170 -7.31 22.03 3.58
CA ALA A 170 -8.32 23.04 3.86
C ALA A 170 -9.40 23.08 2.77
N ASP A 171 -9.00 22.96 1.52
CA ASP A 171 -9.90 22.96 0.37
C ASP A 171 -10.74 21.67 0.35
N ALA A 172 -10.14 20.53 0.67
CA ALA A 172 -10.86 19.28 0.80
C ALA A 172 -11.92 19.30 1.91
N LYS A 173 -11.62 19.92 3.07
CA LYS A 173 -12.60 20.10 4.15
C LYS A 173 -13.74 21.04 3.78
N LYS A 174 -13.50 22.04 2.95
CA LYS A 174 -14.54 22.93 2.44
C LYS A 174 -15.44 22.22 1.43
N GLN A 175 -14.83 21.44 0.55
CA GLN A 175 -15.56 20.71 -0.50
C GLN A 175 -16.37 19.55 0.05
N PHE A 176 -15.83 18.85 1.05
CA PHE A 176 -16.45 17.69 1.67
C PHE A 176 -16.58 17.89 3.18
N PRO A 177 -17.66 18.55 3.66
CA PRO A 177 -17.84 18.82 5.09
C PRO A 177 -18.02 17.55 5.94
N ASP A 178 -18.61 16.49 5.36
CA ASP A 178 -18.88 15.20 6.03
C ASP A 178 -17.70 14.21 6.00
N LEU A 179 -16.50 14.71 5.79
CA LEU A 179 -15.28 13.94 5.65
C LEU A 179 -14.96 13.13 6.92
N ILE A 180 -14.86 11.80 6.79
CA ILE A 180 -14.56 10.90 7.92
C ILE A 180 -13.09 11.01 8.34
N ALA A 181 -12.17 11.04 7.38
CA ALA A 181 -10.75 11.20 7.64
C ALA A 181 -10.03 11.87 6.47
N ILE A 182 -9.01 12.67 6.79
CA ILE A 182 -8.12 13.32 5.84
C ILE A 182 -6.69 13.24 6.33
N ASN A 183 -5.77 12.76 5.47
CA ASN A 183 -4.37 12.61 5.80
C ASN A 183 -3.47 12.82 4.58
N ARG A 184 -2.23 13.24 4.83
CA ARG A 184 -1.18 13.28 3.80
C ARG A 184 -0.34 12.01 3.78
N ASN A 185 -0.35 11.27 4.88
CA ASN A 185 0.40 10.04 5.07
C ASN A 185 -0.53 8.83 5.06
N LEU A 186 -0.06 7.73 4.48
CA LEU A 186 -0.82 6.50 4.36
C LEU A 186 -1.09 5.84 5.72
N SER A 187 -0.15 5.87 6.68
CA SER A 187 -0.27 5.16 7.96
C SER A 187 -1.50 5.59 8.76
N PRO A 188 -1.71 6.89 9.10
CA PRO A 188 -2.90 7.30 9.83
C PRO A 188 -4.20 7.12 9.03
N PHE A 189 -4.12 7.24 7.69
CA PHE A 189 -5.26 6.96 6.82
C PHE A 189 -5.63 5.47 6.82
N SER A 190 -4.65 4.58 6.68
CA SER A 190 -4.85 3.13 6.72
C SER A 190 -5.48 2.69 8.05
N ALA A 191 -5.08 3.28 9.18
CA ALA A 191 -5.67 3.01 10.48
C ALA A 191 -7.16 3.43 10.52
N ALA A 192 -7.50 4.61 10.00
CA ALA A 192 -8.88 5.08 9.92
C ALA A 192 -9.75 4.20 9.00
N LEU A 193 -9.20 3.81 7.84
CA LEU A 193 -9.86 2.93 6.88
C LEU A 193 -10.11 1.54 7.47
N ARG A 194 -9.10 0.92 8.10
CA ARG A 194 -9.23 -0.38 8.77
C ARG A 194 -10.32 -0.36 9.83
N LYS A 195 -10.32 0.66 10.68
CA LYS A 195 -11.34 0.83 11.72
C LYS A 195 -12.75 0.90 11.10
N ARG A 196 -12.91 1.59 9.98
CA ARG A 196 -14.21 1.73 9.30
C ARG A 196 -14.65 0.45 8.60
N LEU A 197 -13.71 -0.28 8.00
CA LEU A 197 -13.97 -1.56 7.34
C LEU A 197 -14.11 -2.76 8.32
N GLY A 198 -13.89 -2.54 9.62
CA GLY A 198 -13.93 -3.61 10.62
C GLY A 198 -12.73 -4.57 10.56
N ILE A 199 -11.58 -4.14 9.99
CA ILE A 199 -10.36 -4.94 9.90
C ILE A 199 -9.57 -4.78 11.20
N ALA A 200 -9.53 -5.83 12.02
CA ALA A 200 -8.92 -5.79 13.35
C ALA A 200 -7.39 -5.66 13.31
N ASP A 201 -6.71 -6.35 12.37
CA ASP A 201 -5.25 -6.46 12.33
C ASP A 201 -4.68 -5.94 11.01
N GLU A 202 -3.52 -5.28 11.08
CA GLU A 202 -2.73 -4.85 9.94
C GLU A 202 -2.18 -6.04 9.14
N LYS A 203 -1.94 -7.18 9.79
CA LYS A 203 -1.51 -8.43 9.16
C LYS A 203 -2.46 -8.91 8.05
N ALA A 204 -3.76 -8.63 8.17
CA ALA A 204 -4.73 -8.96 7.13
C ALA A 204 -4.46 -8.20 5.82
N ILE A 205 -4.06 -6.93 5.91
CA ILE A 205 -3.69 -6.11 4.75
C ILE A 205 -2.33 -6.56 4.19
N GLU A 206 -1.37 -6.90 5.04
CA GLU A 206 -0.09 -7.47 4.59
C GLU A 206 -0.29 -8.79 3.83
N LEU A 207 -1.18 -9.66 4.32
CA LEU A 207 -1.54 -10.89 3.64
C LEU A 207 -2.13 -10.63 2.27
N LEU A 208 -3.08 -9.68 2.17
CA LEU A 208 -3.65 -9.26 0.89
C LEU A 208 -2.57 -8.80 -0.08
N GLN A 209 -1.63 -7.97 0.35
CA GLN A 209 -0.53 -7.50 -0.49
C GLN A 209 0.42 -8.61 -0.92
N ARG A 210 0.77 -9.53 -0.03
CA ARG A 210 1.61 -10.68 -0.37
C ARG A 210 0.94 -11.59 -1.38
N THR A 211 -0.35 -11.86 -1.22
CA THR A 211 -1.10 -12.69 -2.18
C THR A 211 -1.23 -12.01 -3.55
N GLN A 212 -1.41 -10.69 -3.60
CA GLN A 212 -1.45 -9.93 -4.85
C GLN A 212 -0.10 -9.86 -5.57
N SER A 213 1.01 -9.89 -4.84
CA SER A 213 2.37 -9.80 -5.40
C SER A 213 3.05 -11.15 -5.63
N ALA A 214 2.49 -12.25 -5.15
CA ALA A 214 3.07 -13.57 -5.26
C ALA A 214 2.86 -14.18 -6.65
N LYS A 215 3.93 -14.60 -7.30
CA LYS A 215 3.86 -15.46 -8.52
C LYS A 215 3.44 -16.89 -8.19
N THR A 216 3.90 -17.37 -7.05
CA THR A 216 3.55 -18.66 -6.46
C THR A 216 3.31 -18.44 -4.97
N LEU A 217 2.21 -18.95 -4.47
CA LEU A 217 2.03 -19.11 -3.03
C LEU A 217 3.05 -20.18 -2.61
N GLY A 218 4.11 -19.79 -1.93
CA GLY A 218 5.12 -20.70 -1.41
C GLY A 218 4.51 -21.75 -0.46
N ASP A 219 5.13 -22.01 0.66
CA ASP A 219 4.54 -22.92 1.66
C ASP A 219 3.28 -22.29 2.26
N LEU A 220 2.11 -22.85 1.92
CA LEU A 220 0.81 -22.42 2.44
C LEU A 220 0.75 -22.51 3.96
N ASN A 221 1.40 -23.50 4.56
CA ASN A 221 1.42 -23.67 6.02
C ASN A 221 2.18 -22.52 6.69
N GLN A 222 3.31 -22.10 6.09
CA GLN A 222 4.07 -20.96 6.58
C GLN A 222 3.27 -19.66 6.44
N LEU A 223 2.61 -19.44 5.29
CA LEU A 223 1.76 -18.28 5.06
C LEU A 223 0.62 -18.21 6.09
N MET A 224 -0.06 -19.33 6.34
CA MET A 224 -1.14 -19.40 7.33
C MET A 224 -0.62 -19.14 8.74
N ARG A 225 0.53 -19.69 9.09
CA ARG A 225 1.16 -19.50 10.41
C ARG A 225 1.55 -18.03 10.65
N ASP A 226 2.17 -17.40 9.66
CA ASP A 226 2.68 -16.04 9.79
C ASP A 226 1.58 -14.96 9.84
N PHE A 227 0.42 -15.23 9.18
CA PHE A 227 -0.61 -14.20 8.99
C PHE A 227 -1.96 -14.49 9.64
N MET A 228 -2.31 -15.76 9.86
CA MET A 228 -3.63 -16.11 10.38
C MET A 228 -3.59 -16.56 11.84
N LEU A 229 -2.43 -16.98 12.34
CA LEU A 229 -2.28 -17.35 13.74
C LEU A 229 -1.72 -16.17 14.54
N PRO A 230 -2.28 -15.86 15.72
CA PRO A 230 -1.67 -14.90 16.62
C PRO A 230 -0.30 -15.45 17.08
N GLU A 231 0.68 -14.58 17.12
CA GLU A 231 2.01 -14.91 17.63
C GLU A 231 1.91 -15.33 19.10
N PRO A 232 2.36 -16.54 19.48
CA PRO A 232 2.27 -16.98 20.86
C PRO A 232 3.04 -16.04 21.80
N ALA A 233 2.41 -15.61 22.89
CA ALA A 233 3.05 -14.74 23.89
C ALA A 233 4.32 -15.38 24.50
N THR A 234 4.42 -16.70 24.44
CA THR A 234 5.58 -17.48 24.89
C THR A 234 6.86 -17.19 24.11
N PHE A 235 6.79 -16.75 22.84
CA PHE A 235 7.98 -16.40 22.05
C PHE A 235 8.68 -15.19 22.65
N LYS A 236 7.92 -14.14 22.97
CA LYS A 236 8.50 -12.96 23.62
C LYS A 236 9.12 -13.28 24.97
N ILE A 237 8.47 -14.13 25.77
CA ILE A 237 8.99 -14.57 27.07
C ILE A 237 10.29 -15.38 26.88
N ALA A 238 10.38 -16.21 25.84
CA ALA A 238 11.58 -16.99 25.54
C ALA A 238 12.74 -16.07 25.08
N ASP A 239 12.47 -15.06 24.26
CA ASP A 239 13.46 -14.10 23.82
C ASP A 239 13.98 -13.25 24.99
N ASP A 240 13.10 -12.74 25.86
CA ASP A 240 13.45 -12.00 27.07
C ASP A 240 14.28 -12.88 28.02
N ALA A 241 13.96 -14.17 28.15
CA ALA A 241 14.74 -15.12 28.97
C ALA A 241 16.12 -15.40 28.37
N ALA A 242 16.26 -15.51 27.06
CA ALA A 242 17.53 -15.70 26.38
C ALA A 242 18.45 -14.47 26.52
N GLU A 243 17.87 -13.27 26.43
CA GLU A 243 18.60 -12.01 26.65
C GLU A 243 19.11 -11.91 28.09
N ASN A 244 18.25 -12.12 29.08
CA ASN A 244 18.61 -12.13 30.50
C ASN A 244 19.71 -13.17 30.80
N PHE A 245 19.63 -14.37 30.20
CA PHE A 245 20.65 -15.39 30.36
C PHE A 245 22.00 -14.96 29.78
N THR A 246 21.98 -14.25 28.66
CA THR A 246 23.20 -13.74 28.02
C THR A 246 23.87 -12.65 28.88
N GLU A 247 23.09 -11.77 29.50
CA GLU A 247 23.56 -10.76 30.43
C GLU A 247 24.20 -11.39 31.68
N LEU A 248 23.50 -12.38 32.30
CA LEU A 248 24.02 -13.10 33.45
C LEU A 248 25.32 -13.83 33.14
N LYS A 249 25.43 -14.47 31.98
CA LYS A 249 26.65 -15.12 31.52
C LYS A 249 27.82 -14.14 31.38
N THR A 250 27.56 -12.96 30.85
CA THR A 250 28.56 -11.91 30.68
C THR A 250 29.02 -11.36 32.05
N ALA A 251 28.08 -11.09 32.95
CA ALA A 251 28.37 -10.67 34.31
C ALA A 251 29.20 -11.72 35.08
N HIS A 252 28.82 -13.01 34.97
CA HIS A 252 29.56 -14.09 35.57
C HIS A 252 30.99 -14.18 35.04
N ALA A 253 31.17 -14.07 33.72
CA ALA A 253 32.52 -14.09 33.12
C ALA A 253 33.40 -12.93 33.64
N THR A 254 32.81 -11.76 33.82
CA THR A 254 33.50 -10.58 34.38
C THR A 254 33.96 -10.84 35.82
N VAL A 255 33.07 -11.43 36.65
CA VAL A 255 33.39 -11.76 38.05
C VAL A 255 34.51 -12.83 38.13
N VAL A 256 34.42 -13.86 37.27
CA VAL A 256 35.48 -14.91 37.21
C VAL A 256 36.83 -14.30 36.81
N THR A 257 36.84 -13.42 35.84
CA THR A 257 38.04 -12.73 35.39
C THR A 257 38.62 -11.85 36.51
N ALA A 258 37.81 -11.08 37.20
CA ALA A 258 38.22 -10.26 38.33
C ALA A 258 38.78 -11.11 39.48
N ARG A 259 38.16 -12.25 39.79
CA ARG A 259 38.64 -13.21 40.79
C ARG A 259 40.00 -13.78 40.42
N ASN A 260 40.18 -14.18 39.16
CA ASN A 260 41.45 -14.74 38.68
C ASN A 260 42.58 -13.70 38.74
N LEU A 261 42.28 -12.44 38.38
CA LEU A 261 43.26 -11.34 38.51
C LEU A 261 43.62 -11.07 39.97
N SER A 262 42.64 -11.11 40.89
CA SER A 262 42.91 -10.92 42.31
C SER A 262 43.79 -12.04 42.90
N LEU A 263 43.68 -13.30 42.43
CA LEU A 263 44.50 -14.44 42.85
C LEU A 263 45.96 -14.33 42.34
N ILE A 264 46.23 -13.63 41.27
CA ILE A 264 47.57 -13.41 40.70
C ILE A 264 48.35 -12.40 41.55
N HIS A 265 47.66 -11.50 42.26
CA HIS A 265 48.29 -10.44 43.06
C HIS A 265 48.52 -10.82 44.57
N ILE A 266 48.19 -12.03 44.99
CA ILE A 266 48.49 -12.56 46.32
C ILE A 266 49.69 -13.48 46.22
#